data_9fc2742a3014611cc445cfe1536d71e9
#
_entry.id   9fc2742a3014611cc445cfe1536d71e9
#
_cell.length_a   1.000
_cell.length_b   1.000
_cell.length_c   1.000
_cell.angle_alpha   90.00
_cell.angle_beta   90.00
_cell.angle_gamma   90.00
#
_symmetry.space_group_name_H-M   'P 1'
#
loop_
_entity.id
_entity.type
_entity.pdbx_description
1 polymer ?
#
loop_
_entity_poly.entity_id
_entity_poly.type
_entity_poly.pdbx_seq_one_letter_code
_entity_poly.pdbx_strand_id
1 'polypeptide(L)'
;MSRNRLKTLISSRIPAIAGTALLLIGTLLAGCRHTGQKRGTMIFETIVVGELGVNCYLLADSDTKEGIVIDPGAEAEKVLAAVKANGVRVLYVLNTHGHFDHIGGNRRVTEATGAGLMISREDAPFLSQAARSATMYGLAADNSPPPAAYLAEGDSIRFGRHELKVIHIPGHSAGGCCFYLEKEGLLISGDSLFAESIGRTDLPGGSQELLVGAIRTKLLTLPAETRVFPGHGPATSIGHEKKYNPYLGG
;
A
#
# COMPACT_ATOMS: atom_id res chain seq x y z
N MET A 1 -34.48 -14.30 35.29
CA MET A 1 -34.17 -14.45 36.73
C MET A 1 -32.68 -14.24 36.88
N SER A 2 -32.30 -13.28 37.44
CA SER A 2 -31.92 -12.58 38.65
C SER A 2 -30.47 -12.26 38.58
N ARG A 3 -30.05 -11.02 38.35
CA ARG A 3 -29.79 -9.91 39.26
C ARG A 3 -28.67 -10.13 40.30
N ASN A 4 -27.60 -9.37 40.13
CA ASN A 4 -27.06 -8.40 41.10
C ASN A 4 -26.11 -8.87 42.22
N ARG A 5 -25.17 -7.97 42.42
CA ARG A 5 -24.37 -7.56 43.62
C ARG A 5 -22.96 -8.07 43.60
N LEU A 6 -21.92 -7.30 43.95
CA LEU A 6 -21.81 -6.39 45.09
C LEU A 6 -20.71 -5.35 44.88
N LYS A 7 -20.96 -4.14 45.27
CA LYS A 7 -20.01 -3.08 45.67
C LYS A 7 -19.46 -3.37 47.09
N THR A 8 -18.24 -2.91 47.42
CA THR A 8 -17.92 -2.22 48.68
C THR A 8 -16.40 -2.09 48.79
N LEU A 9 -15.91 -0.86 48.75
CA LEU A 9 -15.33 -0.05 49.79
C LEU A 9 -14.16 -0.65 50.59
N ILE A 10 -13.01 0.05 50.62
CA ILE A 10 -12.36 0.47 51.88
C ILE A 10 -11.53 1.72 51.61
N SER A 11 -11.87 2.78 52.36
CA SER A 11 -11.15 4.01 52.60
C SER A 11 -10.13 3.77 53.73
N SER A 12 -8.89 4.22 53.56
CA SER A 12 -8.02 4.43 54.70
C SER A 12 -7.29 5.77 54.57
N ARG A 13 -7.56 6.62 55.59
CA ARG A 13 -6.97 7.93 55.84
C ARG A 13 -5.54 7.78 56.34
N ILE A 14 -4.66 8.66 55.86
CA ILE A 14 -3.32 8.87 56.46
C ILE A 14 -3.21 10.33 56.91
N PRO A 15 -2.66 10.62 58.10
CA PRO A 15 -2.66 11.95 58.66
C PRO A 15 -1.51 12.83 58.14
N ALA A 16 -1.76 14.14 58.16
CA ALA A 16 -0.83 15.20 57.83
C ALA A 16 0.28 15.34 58.90
N ILE A 17 1.53 15.46 58.46
CA ILE A 17 2.64 15.98 59.28
C ILE A 17 3.09 17.28 58.61
N ALA A 18 2.95 18.38 59.36
CA ALA A 18 3.45 19.69 59.01
C ALA A 18 4.98 19.74 59.29
N GLY A 19 5.72 20.12 58.26
CA GLY A 19 7.13 20.41 58.35
C GLY A 19 7.50 21.59 57.44
N THR A 20 7.70 22.75 58.06
CA THR A 20 8.22 23.98 57.45
C THR A 20 9.64 23.79 56.98
N ALA A 21 9.94 24.03 55.67
CA ALA A 21 11.29 24.26 55.20
C ALA A 21 11.32 25.14 53.94
N LEU A 22 11.80 26.28 54.14
CA LEU A 22 12.63 27.21 53.37
C LEU A 22 12.57 27.18 51.83
N LEU A 23 12.08 28.29 51.26
CA LEU A 23 12.12 28.67 49.85
C LEU A 23 13.58 28.77 49.37
N LEU A 24 13.95 27.95 48.40
CA LEU A 24 15.05 28.22 47.47
C LEU A 24 14.45 28.26 46.07
N ILE A 25 14.30 29.48 45.54
CA ILE A 25 13.89 29.72 44.16
C ILE A 25 15.08 29.38 43.27
N GLY A 26 15.13 28.16 42.79
CA GLY A 26 15.95 27.73 41.67
C GLY A 26 15.12 27.78 40.40
N THR A 27 15.30 28.80 39.58
CA THR A 27 14.73 28.85 38.20
C THR A 27 15.37 27.75 37.37
N LEU A 28 14.76 26.58 37.37
CA LEU A 28 15.07 25.52 36.43
C LEU A 28 14.40 25.90 35.12
N LEU A 29 15.16 26.51 34.20
CA LEU A 29 14.80 26.57 32.77
C LEU A 29 14.74 25.13 32.25
N ALA A 30 13.56 24.54 32.36
CA ALA A 30 13.25 23.32 31.65
C ALA A 30 13.28 23.65 30.16
N GLY A 31 14.46 23.56 29.57
CA GLY A 31 14.58 23.55 28.11
C GLY A 31 13.78 22.39 27.57
N CYS A 32 12.62 22.68 27.02
CA CYS A 32 11.91 21.76 26.13
C CYS A 32 12.88 21.37 25.00
N ARG A 33 13.64 20.30 25.22
CA ARG A 33 14.30 19.62 24.10
C ARG A 33 13.16 19.06 23.26
N HIS A 34 12.74 19.82 22.23
CA HIS A 34 12.11 19.24 21.09
C HIS A 34 13.13 18.24 20.52
N THR A 35 13.04 17.01 20.96
CA THR A 35 13.65 15.90 20.25
C THR A 35 12.90 15.85 18.92
N GLY A 36 13.46 16.55 17.92
CA GLY A 36 13.01 16.40 16.55
C GLY A 36 13.12 14.91 16.23
N GLN A 37 11.98 14.23 16.33
CA GLN A 37 11.86 12.85 15.93
C GLN A 37 12.26 12.83 14.46
N LYS A 38 13.47 12.33 14.15
CA LYS A 38 13.90 12.13 12.77
C LYS A 38 12.78 11.37 12.11
N ARG A 39 12.13 11.99 11.13
CA ARG A 39 11.13 11.29 10.31
C ARG A 39 11.89 10.12 9.71
N GLY A 40 11.49 8.88 10.03
CA GLY A 40 12.04 7.71 9.41
C GLY A 40 11.85 7.83 7.91
N THR A 41 12.89 7.49 7.18
CA THR A 41 12.84 7.48 5.73
C THR A 41 12.09 6.22 5.29
N MET A 42 11.33 6.31 4.22
CA MET A 42 10.71 5.16 3.59
C MET A 42 11.75 4.44 2.72
N ILE A 43 11.85 3.13 2.86
CA ILE A 43 12.47 2.26 1.86
C ILE A 43 11.46 2.17 0.71
N PHE A 44 11.89 2.51 -0.50
CA PHE A 44 11.11 2.41 -1.71
C PHE A 44 11.99 1.79 -2.80
N GLU A 45 11.64 0.60 -3.25
CA GLU A 45 12.38 -0.12 -4.27
C GLU A 45 11.44 -0.60 -5.37
N THR A 46 11.81 -0.37 -6.62
CA THR A 46 11.13 -0.91 -7.81
C THR A 46 11.91 -2.12 -8.29
N ILE A 47 11.25 -3.26 -8.38
CA ILE A 47 11.82 -4.54 -8.80
C ILE A 47 11.08 -4.95 -10.08
N VAL A 48 11.71 -4.75 -11.23
CA VAL A 48 11.11 -5.17 -12.51
C VAL A 48 11.16 -6.68 -12.61
N VAL A 49 10.00 -7.33 -12.82
CA VAL A 49 9.84 -8.78 -12.80
C VAL A 49 9.12 -9.30 -14.05
N GLY A 50 9.48 -10.52 -14.43
CA GLY A 50 8.86 -11.26 -15.53
C GLY A 50 9.14 -10.70 -16.92
N GLU A 51 8.73 -11.47 -17.94
CA GLU A 51 8.94 -11.13 -19.35
C GLU A 51 8.12 -9.91 -19.80
N LEU A 52 7.01 -9.63 -19.10
CA LEU A 52 6.18 -8.45 -19.36
C LEU A 52 6.69 -7.19 -18.65
N GLY A 53 7.75 -7.30 -17.82
CA GLY A 53 8.41 -6.16 -17.20
C GLY A 53 7.54 -5.42 -16.17
N VAL A 54 6.81 -6.17 -15.35
CA VAL A 54 5.98 -5.60 -14.28
C VAL A 54 6.85 -4.94 -13.21
N ASN A 55 6.47 -3.76 -12.79
CA ASN A 55 7.05 -3.06 -11.66
C ASN A 55 6.44 -3.60 -10.35
N CYS A 56 7.12 -4.53 -9.69
CA CYS A 56 6.86 -4.90 -8.31
C CYS A 56 7.47 -3.85 -7.38
N TYR A 57 6.73 -3.43 -6.35
CA TYR A 57 7.21 -2.42 -5.42
C TYR A 57 7.38 -2.99 -4.01
N LEU A 58 8.55 -2.72 -3.40
CA LEU A 58 8.82 -2.96 -1.99
C LEU A 58 8.83 -1.61 -1.27
N LEU A 59 7.90 -1.43 -0.34
CA LEU A 59 7.80 -0.25 0.51
C LEU A 59 7.96 -0.67 1.97
N ALA A 60 8.78 0.04 2.75
CA ALA A 60 8.92 -0.25 4.17
C ALA A 60 9.32 1.00 4.97
N ASP A 61 9.02 1.00 6.25
CA ASP A 61 9.55 1.95 7.21
C ASP A 61 11.01 1.57 7.55
N SER A 62 11.93 2.50 7.36
CA SER A 62 13.37 2.24 7.55
C SER A 62 13.75 1.90 9.00
N ASP A 63 12.96 2.35 9.98
CA ASP A 63 13.25 2.16 11.40
C ASP A 63 12.60 0.88 11.94
N THR A 64 11.30 0.66 11.67
CA THR A 64 10.57 -0.52 12.15
C THR A 64 10.80 -1.76 11.29
N LYS A 65 11.25 -1.56 10.05
CA LYS A 65 11.38 -2.61 9.02
C LYS A 65 10.04 -3.28 8.66
N GLU A 66 8.93 -2.73 9.06
CA GLU A 66 7.61 -3.15 8.61
C GLU A 66 7.37 -2.64 7.20
N GLY A 67 6.91 -3.53 6.32
CA GLY A 67 6.72 -3.18 4.92
C GLY A 67 5.65 -3.99 4.21
N ILE A 68 5.48 -3.67 2.95
CA ILE A 68 4.52 -4.28 2.04
C ILE A 68 5.20 -4.56 0.69
N VAL A 69 4.71 -5.56 0.00
CA VAL A 69 5.06 -5.86 -1.40
C VAL A 69 3.84 -5.62 -2.25
N ILE A 70 3.98 -4.91 -3.37
CA ILE A 70 2.88 -4.62 -4.29
C ILE A 70 3.19 -5.27 -5.64
N ASP A 71 2.24 -6.02 -6.18
CA ASP A 71 2.28 -6.69 -7.49
C ASP A 71 3.55 -7.56 -7.71
N PRO A 72 3.80 -8.60 -6.90
CA PRO A 72 4.87 -9.55 -7.17
C PRO A 72 4.46 -10.49 -8.32
N GLY A 73 4.52 -9.99 -9.55
CA GLY A 73 3.96 -10.66 -10.71
C GLY A 73 4.70 -11.91 -11.15
N ALA A 74 6.01 -11.94 -10.98
CA ALA A 74 6.88 -13.05 -11.35
C ALA A 74 8.19 -13.01 -10.54
N GLU A 75 9.14 -13.94 -10.84
CA GLU A 75 10.49 -13.95 -10.27
C GLU A 75 10.50 -13.71 -8.75
N ALA A 76 9.62 -14.41 -8.00
CA ALA A 76 9.42 -14.21 -6.57
C ALA A 76 10.72 -14.24 -5.76
N GLU A 77 11.73 -15.02 -6.17
CA GLU A 77 13.03 -15.08 -5.49
C GLU A 77 13.79 -13.75 -5.61
N LYS A 78 13.64 -13.00 -6.70
CA LYS A 78 14.20 -11.66 -6.86
C LYS A 78 13.55 -10.68 -5.88
N VAL A 79 12.22 -10.74 -5.72
CA VAL A 79 11.48 -9.96 -4.74
C VAL A 79 11.90 -10.32 -3.31
N LEU A 80 12.00 -11.61 -2.99
CA LEU A 80 12.45 -12.10 -1.68
C LEU A 80 13.91 -11.72 -1.36
N ALA A 81 14.77 -11.67 -2.37
CA ALA A 81 16.15 -11.19 -2.22
C ALA A 81 16.17 -9.69 -1.81
N ALA A 82 15.34 -8.84 -2.43
CA ALA A 82 15.20 -7.44 -2.05
C ALA A 82 14.63 -7.28 -0.64
N VAL A 83 13.59 -8.04 -0.28
CA VAL A 83 13.03 -8.08 1.09
C VAL A 83 14.11 -8.41 2.11
N LYS A 84 14.91 -9.45 1.85
CA LYS A 84 16.01 -9.88 2.73
C LYS A 84 17.13 -8.85 2.81
N ALA A 85 17.54 -8.26 1.69
CA ALA A 85 18.62 -7.27 1.64
C ALA A 85 18.29 -6.01 2.45
N ASN A 86 17.01 -5.60 2.47
CA ASN A 86 16.52 -4.46 3.24
C ASN A 86 16.14 -4.81 4.68
N GLY A 87 16.14 -6.10 5.06
CA GLY A 87 15.73 -6.60 6.37
C GLY A 87 14.24 -6.35 6.67
N VAL A 88 13.39 -6.35 5.64
CA VAL A 88 11.97 -6.00 5.74
C VAL A 88 11.17 -7.17 6.27
N ARG A 89 10.29 -6.91 7.25
CA ARG A 89 9.19 -7.78 7.66
C ARG A 89 7.97 -7.42 6.85
N VAL A 90 7.64 -8.24 5.85
CA VAL A 90 6.49 -8.02 4.99
C VAL A 90 5.20 -8.32 5.76
N LEU A 91 4.32 -7.32 5.90
CA LEU A 91 3.02 -7.46 6.57
C LEU A 91 1.95 -7.93 5.58
N TYR A 92 1.97 -7.35 4.39
CA TYR A 92 0.96 -7.59 3.36
C TYR A 92 1.60 -7.69 1.98
N VAL A 93 1.02 -8.54 1.14
CA VAL A 93 1.14 -8.52 -0.31
C VAL A 93 -0.12 -7.88 -0.84
N LEU A 94 0.00 -6.77 -1.56
CA LEU A 94 -1.13 -6.04 -2.14
C LEU A 94 -1.12 -6.21 -3.66
N ASN A 95 -2.28 -6.42 -4.26
CA ASN A 95 -2.41 -6.37 -5.71
C ASN A 95 -3.23 -5.16 -6.13
N THR A 96 -2.70 -4.41 -7.12
CA THR A 96 -3.43 -3.32 -7.76
C THR A 96 -4.61 -3.87 -8.55
N HIS A 97 -4.45 -5.04 -9.17
CA HIS A 97 -5.49 -5.75 -9.92
C HIS A 97 -5.13 -7.24 -10.11
N GLY A 98 -6.00 -8.00 -10.79
CA GLY A 98 -5.91 -9.45 -10.84
C GLY A 98 -5.27 -10.04 -12.10
N HIS A 99 -4.62 -9.30 -12.98
CA HIS A 99 -3.97 -9.88 -14.14
C HIS A 99 -2.77 -10.73 -13.73
N PHE A 100 -2.55 -11.82 -14.47
CA PHE A 100 -1.62 -12.89 -14.10
C PHE A 100 -0.19 -12.41 -13.88
N ASP A 101 0.23 -11.40 -14.63
CA ASP A 101 1.55 -10.81 -14.57
C ASP A 101 1.78 -9.93 -13.32
N HIS A 102 0.72 -9.54 -12.62
CA HIS A 102 0.79 -8.83 -11.33
C HIS A 102 0.65 -9.75 -10.11
N ILE A 103 0.09 -10.96 -10.31
CA ILE A 103 -0.24 -11.87 -9.20
C ILE A 103 0.54 -13.19 -9.21
N GLY A 104 1.31 -13.47 -10.27
CA GLY A 104 1.92 -14.78 -10.49
C GLY A 104 2.96 -15.22 -9.45
N GLY A 105 3.57 -14.28 -8.74
CA GLY A 105 4.51 -14.54 -7.63
C GLY A 105 3.87 -14.53 -6.23
N ASN A 106 2.58 -14.19 -6.11
CA ASN A 106 1.89 -14.03 -4.82
C ASN A 106 2.07 -15.23 -3.90
N ARG A 107 1.83 -16.45 -4.42
CA ARG A 107 1.95 -17.70 -3.65
C ARG A 107 3.31 -17.79 -2.97
N ARG A 108 4.35 -17.69 -3.76
CA ARG A 108 5.73 -17.88 -3.27
C ARG A 108 6.14 -16.79 -2.27
N VAL A 109 5.75 -15.52 -2.52
CA VAL A 109 6.05 -14.42 -1.60
C VAL A 109 5.28 -14.55 -0.30
N THR A 110 3.98 -14.88 -0.34
CA THR A 110 3.16 -15.05 0.87
C THR A 110 3.62 -16.25 1.70
N GLU A 111 3.94 -17.39 1.08
CA GLU A 111 4.46 -18.57 1.77
C GLU A 111 5.80 -18.30 2.46
N ALA A 112 6.70 -17.55 1.80
CA ALA A 112 8.03 -17.26 2.33
C ALA A 112 8.02 -16.24 3.47
N THR A 113 7.07 -15.29 3.45
CA THR A 113 7.04 -14.15 4.38
C THR A 113 5.98 -14.28 5.47
N GLY A 114 4.97 -15.13 5.28
CA GLY A 114 3.77 -15.21 6.12
C GLY A 114 2.83 -14.01 5.96
N ALA A 115 3.05 -13.15 4.94
CA ALA A 115 2.26 -11.95 4.70
C ALA A 115 0.83 -12.26 4.26
N GLY A 116 -0.13 -11.46 4.71
CA GLY A 116 -1.51 -11.53 4.23
C GLY A 116 -1.66 -10.97 2.82
N LEU A 117 -2.31 -11.74 1.91
CA LEU A 117 -2.62 -11.28 0.56
C LEU A 117 -3.89 -10.42 0.57
N MET A 118 -3.86 -9.27 -0.12
CA MET A 118 -5.02 -8.39 -0.25
C MET A 118 -5.20 -7.95 -1.71
N ILE A 119 -6.44 -8.01 -2.19
CA ILE A 119 -6.87 -7.59 -3.53
C ILE A 119 -8.32 -7.11 -3.45
N SER A 120 -8.79 -6.36 -4.45
CA SER A 120 -10.22 -6.03 -4.56
C SER A 120 -11.10 -7.29 -4.67
N ARG A 121 -12.35 -7.17 -4.23
CA ARG A 121 -13.30 -8.28 -4.33
C ARG A 121 -13.61 -8.67 -5.78
N GLU A 122 -13.67 -7.68 -6.65
CA GLU A 122 -14.01 -7.81 -8.06
C GLU A 122 -12.91 -8.59 -8.80
N ASP A 123 -11.65 -8.40 -8.44
CA ASP A 123 -10.51 -9.06 -9.09
C ASP A 123 -10.04 -10.35 -8.38
N ALA A 124 -10.53 -10.63 -7.17
CA ALA A 124 -10.18 -11.84 -6.43
C ALA A 124 -10.39 -13.16 -7.21
N PRO A 125 -11.40 -13.32 -8.10
CA PRO A 125 -11.55 -14.52 -8.90
C PRO A 125 -10.34 -14.85 -9.79
N PHE A 126 -9.55 -13.86 -10.21
CA PHE A 126 -8.36 -14.06 -11.03
C PHE A 126 -7.24 -14.80 -10.29
N LEU A 127 -7.18 -14.71 -8.96
CA LEU A 127 -6.17 -15.36 -8.13
C LEU A 127 -6.05 -16.88 -8.39
N SER A 128 -7.18 -17.54 -8.62
CA SER A 128 -7.23 -18.98 -8.92
C SER A 128 -7.03 -19.31 -10.41
N GLN A 129 -6.89 -18.30 -11.27
CA GLN A 129 -6.83 -18.44 -12.72
C GLN A 129 -5.49 -18.01 -13.32
N ALA A 130 -4.55 -17.52 -12.51
CA ALA A 130 -3.29 -16.94 -12.99
C ALA A 130 -2.52 -17.91 -13.89
N ALA A 131 -2.36 -19.17 -13.49
CA ALA A 131 -1.66 -20.18 -14.27
C ALA A 131 -2.29 -20.41 -15.65
N ARG A 132 -3.62 -20.50 -15.70
CA ARG A 132 -4.36 -20.67 -16.96
C ARG A 132 -4.21 -19.44 -17.86
N SER A 133 -4.35 -18.24 -17.28
CA SER A 133 -4.22 -17.00 -18.02
C SER A 133 -2.81 -16.82 -18.59
N ALA A 134 -1.76 -17.08 -17.81
CA ALA A 134 -0.37 -17.01 -18.27
C ALA A 134 -0.11 -17.96 -19.47
N THR A 135 -0.64 -19.18 -19.42
CA THR A 135 -0.48 -20.17 -20.49
C THR A 135 -1.04 -19.67 -21.83
N MET A 136 -2.09 -18.85 -21.83
CA MET A 136 -2.66 -18.27 -23.07
C MET A 136 -1.69 -17.30 -23.75
N TYR A 137 -0.70 -16.78 -23.03
CA TYR A 137 0.36 -15.92 -23.53
C TYR A 137 1.70 -16.65 -23.70
N GLY A 138 1.71 -17.99 -23.52
CA GLY A 138 2.94 -18.79 -23.58
C GLY A 138 3.85 -18.63 -22.36
N LEU A 139 3.32 -18.05 -21.28
CA LEU A 139 4.04 -17.75 -20.04
C LEU A 139 3.61 -18.71 -18.91
N ALA A 140 4.34 -18.65 -17.80
CA ALA A 140 4.05 -19.41 -16.59
C ALA A 140 3.75 -18.46 -15.41
N ALA A 141 2.76 -18.79 -14.63
CA ALA A 141 2.47 -18.16 -13.34
C ALA A 141 1.86 -19.19 -12.40
N ASP A 142 1.99 -18.96 -11.10
CA ASP A 142 1.30 -19.75 -10.09
C ASP A 142 -0.06 -19.14 -9.76
N ASN A 143 -1.03 -19.99 -9.45
CA ASN A 143 -2.26 -19.53 -8.83
C ASN A 143 -1.96 -19.01 -7.42
N SER A 144 -2.53 -17.87 -7.07
CA SER A 144 -2.37 -17.28 -5.76
C SER A 144 -3.20 -18.02 -4.69
N PRO A 145 -2.83 -17.92 -3.40
CA PRO A 145 -3.72 -18.34 -2.31
C PRO A 145 -4.97 -17.45 -2.24
N PRO A 146 -6.01 -17.90 -1.53
CA PRO A 146 -7.15 -17.00 -1.23
C PRO A 146 -6.69 -15.74 -0.50
N PRO A 147 -7.33 -14.57 -0.75
CA PRO A 147 -6.96 -13.35 -0.07
C PRO A 147 -7.31 -13.41 1.42
N ALA A 148 -6.44 -12.85 2.27
CA ALA A 148 -6.67 -12.70 3.70
C ALA A 148 -7.72 -11.62 3.97
N ALA A 149 -7.79 -10.58 3.11
CA ALA A 149 -8.79 -9.52 3.17
C ALA A 149 -9.01 -8.93 1.78
N TYR A 150 -10.13 -8.22 1.61
CA TYR A 150 -10.44 -7.49 0.39
C TYR A 150 -10.14 -6.01 0.57
N LEU A 151 -9.65 -5.38 -0.51
CA LEU A 151 -9.45 -3.95 -0.61
C LEU A 151 -10.74 -3.26 -1.08
N ALA A 152 -11.06 -2.12 -0.47
CA ALA A 152 -12.18 -1.29 -0.86
C ALA A 152 -11.76 0.19 -0.97
N GLU A 153 -12.56 0.98 -1.68
CA GLU A 153 -12.38 2.44 -1.77
C GLU A 153 -12.25 3.08 -0.39
N GLY A 154 -11.20 3.86 -0.18
CA GLY A 154 -10.95 4.61 1.05
C GLY A 154 -10.30 3.82 2.18
N ASP A 155 -10.03 2.52 2.01
CA ASP A 155 -9.28 1.74 2.99
C ASP A 155 -7.91 2.35 3.23
N SER A 156 -7.46 2.29 4.49
CA SER A 156 -6.12 2.70 4.92
C SER A 156 -5.31 1.50 5.37
N ILE A 157 -4.14 1.30 4.76
CA ILE A 157 -3.21 0.23 5.11
C ILE A 157 -1.95 0.84 5.70
N ARG A 158 -1.57 0.38 6.90
CA ARG A 158 -0.42 0.90 7.64
C ARG A 158 0.73 -0.11 7.69
N PHE A 159 1.94 0.44 7.55
CA PHE A 159 3.19 -0.29 7.74
C PHE A 159 4.21 0.66 8.38
N GLY A 160 4.64 0.33 9.59
CA GLY A 160 5.43 1.25 10.41
C GLY A 160 4.69 2.58 10.63
N ARG A 161 5.32 3.69 10.22
CA ARG A 161 4.75 5.05 10.31
C ARG A 161 4.08 5.52 9.03
N HIS A 162 4.11 4.69 7.99
CA HIS A 162 3.54 5.00 6.69
C HIS A 162 2.11 4.47 6.58
N GLU A 163 1.33 5.17 5.78
CA GLU A 163 -0.06 4.84 5.52
C GLU A 163 -0.34 5.07 4.04
N LEU A 164 -0.92 4.08 3.39
CA LEU A 164 -1.45 4.23 2.05
C LEU A 164 -2.98 4.17 2.07
N LYS A 165 -3.59 4.93 1.17
CA LYS A 165 -5.03 4.91 0.92
C LYS A 165 -5.31 4.15 -0.37
N VAL A 166 -6.35 3.33 -0.34
CA VAL A 166 -6.84 2.62 -1.52
C VAL A 166 -7.77 3.54 -2.31
N ILE A 167 -7.50 3.70 -3.59
CA ILE A 167 -8.35 4.43 -4.54
C ILE A 167 -8.80 3.43 -5.61
N HIS A 168 -10.08 3.10 -5.66
CA HIS A 168 -10.63 2.19 -6.67
C HIS A 168 -10.77 2.89 -8.02
N ILE A 169 -10.09 2.35 -9.04
CA ILE A 169 -10.03 2.87 -10.40
C ILE A 169 -10.43 1.75 -11.38
N PRO A 170 -11.72 1.51 -11.58
CA PRO A 170 -12.20 0.47 -12.48
C PRO A 170 -12.00 0.88 -13.94
N GLY A 171 -11.84 -0.11 -14.83
CA GLY A 171 -11.84 0.09 -16.26
C GLY A 171 -10.67 -0.55 -17.01
N HIS A 172 -9.50 -0.74 -16.41
CA HIS A 172 -8.49 -1.70 -16.88
C HIS A 172 -8.90 -3.13 -16.48
N SER A 173 -9.26 -3.30 -15.23
CA SER A 173 -10.02 -4.42 -14.68
C SER A 173 -11.22 -3.89 -13.90
N ALA A 174 -12.14 -4.77 -13.50
CA ALA A 174 -13.29 -4.36 -12.70
C ALA A 174 -12.89 -3.91 -11.28
N GLY A 175 -11.83 -4.50 -10.74
CA GLY A 175 -11.36 -4.27 -9.37
C GLY A 175 -10.06 -3.45 -9.27
N GLY A 176 -9.65 -2.77 -10.34
CA GLY A 176 -8.42 -2.00 -10.36
C GLY A 176 -8.33 -1.00 -9.21
N CYS A 177 -7.21 -1.01 -8.49
CA CYS A 177 -6.91 -0.13 -7.37
C CYS A 177 -5.59 0.61 -7.58
N CYS A 178 -5.54 1.85 -7.13
CA CYS A 178 -4.30 2.60 -6.93
C CYS A 178 -4.04 2.76 -5.43
N PHE A 179 -2.78 2.92 -5.06
CA PHE A 179 -2.36 3.10 -3.67
C PHE A 179 -1.67 4.45 -3.51
N TYR A 180 -2.30 5.34 -2.74
CA TYR A 180 -1.82 6.71 -2.53
C TYR A 180 -1.20 6.90 -1.15
N LEU A 181 0.09 7.27 -1.12
CA LEU A 181 0.84 7.65 0.08
C LEU A 181 0.89 9.19 0.11
N GLU A 182 -0.11 9.80 0.73
CA GLU A 182 -0.32 11.25 0.74
C GLU A 182 0.87 12.01 1.32
N LYS A 183 1.42 11.54 2.45
CA LYS A 183 2.55 12.20 3.14
C LYS A 183 3.84 12.17 2.33
N GLU A 184 4.03 11.14 1.52
CA GLU A 184 5.18 10.92 0.67
C GLU A 184 5.01 11.51 -0.73
N GLY A 185 3.78 11.90 -1.10
CA GLY A 185 3.44 12.38 -2.43
C GLY A 185 3.65 11.31 -3.51
N LEU A 186 3.31 10.04 -3.20
CA LEU A 186 3.50 8.89 -4.09
C LEU A 186 2.18 8.21 -4.40
N LEU A 187 2.00 7.82 -5.66
CA LEU A 187 0.88 7.03 -6.15
C LEU A 187 1.40 5.81 -6.88
N ILE A 188 1.07 4.60 -6.42
CA ILE A 188 1.23 3.37 -7.18
C ILE A 188 -0.05 3.20 -7.98
N SER A 189 0.02 3.32 -9.30
CA SER A 189 -1.17 3.36 -10.15
C SER A 189 -1.55 2.00 -10.74
N GLY A 190 -0.72 0.96 -10.57
CA GLY A 190 -0.91 -0.27 -11.34
C GLY A 190 -1.07 0.04 -12.82
N ASP A 191 -1.99 -0.63 -13.46
CA ASP A 191 -2.29 -0.46 -14.88
C ASP A 191 -3.42 0.53 -15.16
N SER A 192 -3.63 1.50 -14.25
CA SER A 192 -4.60 2.57 -14.49
C SER A 192 -4.01 3.74 -15.27
N LEU A 193 -2.85 4.26 -14.84
CA LEU A 193 -2.23 5.46 -15.39
C LEU A 193 -0.74 5.24 -15.62
N PHE A 194 -0.28 5.44 -16.85
CA PHE A 194 1.11 5.36 -17.30
C PHE A 194 1.63 6.73 -17.76
N ALA A 195 2.94 6.81 -18.03
CA ALA A 195 3.52 7.98 -18.68
C ALA A 195 2.92 8.17 -20.08
N GLU A 196 2.15 9.25 -20.24
CA GLU A 196 1.43 9.63 -21.47
C GLU A 196 0.50 8.54 -22.03
N SER A 197 0.02 7.63 -21.17
CA SER A 197 -0.88 6.54 -21.56
C SER A 197 -1.81 6.13 -20.41
N ILE A 198 -2.74 5.23 -20.72
CA ILE A 198 -3.63 4.56 -19.76
C ILE A 198 -3.61 3.06 -20.01
N GLY A 199 -4.09 2.28 -19.04
CA GLY A 199 -4.24 0.84 -19.19
C GLY A 199 -5.16 0.47 -20.35
N ARG A 200 -4.90 -0.70 -20.95
CA ARG A 200 -5.82 -1.29 -21.96
C ARG A 200 -7.17 -1.59 -21.33
N THR A 201 -8.21 -1.54 -22.13
CA THR A 201 -9.59 -1.70 -21.66
C THR A 201 -10.39 -2.69 -22.49
N ASP A 202 -9.70 -3.48 -23.31
CA ASP A 202 -10.28 -4.44 -24.25
C ASP A 202 -10.37 -5.87 -23.69
N LEU A 203 -9.89 -6.09 -22.45
CA LEU A 203 -10.00 -7.37 -21.76
C LEU A 203 -11.32 -7.48 -20.97
N PRO A 204 -11.75 -8.70 -20.60
CA PRO A 204 -12.98 -8.89 -19.82
C PRO A 204 -12.99 -8.05 -18.53
N GLY A 205 -14.03 -7.27 -18.33
CA GLY A 205 -14.16 -6.30 -17.23
C GLY A 205 -13.58 -4.92 -17.52
N GLY A 206 -12.99 -4.72 -18.72
CA GLY A 206 -12.45 -3.44 -19.16
C GLY A 206 -13.53 -2.47 -19.66
N SER A 207 -13.29 -1.17 -19.46
CA SER A 207 -14.12 -0.06 -19.98
C SER A 207 -13.29 1.22 -20.00
N GLN A 208 -13.06 1.74 -21.20
CA GLN A 208 -12.30 2.99 -21.34
C GLN A 208 -13.04 4.18 -20.71
N GLU A 209 -14.34 4.23 -20.84
CA GLU A 209 -15.15 5.30 -20.24
C GLU A 209 -15.00 5.33 -18.72
N LEU A 210 -15.10 4.16 -18.06
CA LEU A 210 -14.91 4.04 -16.61
C LEU A 210 -13.50 4.42 -16.21
N LEU A 211 -12.47 3.91 -16.92
CA LEU A 211 -11.08 4.17 -16.60
C LEU A 211 -10.75 5.67 -16.68
N VAL A 212 -11.06 6.29 -17.82
CA VAL A 212 -10.81 7.72 -18.04
C VAL A 212 -11.61 8.57 -17.04
N GLY A 213 -12.88 8.22 -16.81
CA GLY A 213 -13.72 8.91 -15.84
C GLY A 213 -13.15 8.84 -14.42
N ALA A 214 -12.71 7.65 -13.98
CA ALA A 214 -12.12 7.46 -12.66
C ALA A 214 -10.77 8.17 -12.52
N ILE A 215 -9.90 8.11 -13.52
CA ILE A 215 -8.62 8.85 -13.52
C ILE A 215 -8.87 10.35 -13.38
N ARG A 216 -9.75 10.92 -14.21
CA ARG A 216 -10.06 12.36 -14.19
C ARG A 216 -10.63 12.83 -12.85
N THR A 217 -11.56 12.07 -12.27
CA THR A 217 -12.29 12.47 -11.07
C THR A 217 -11.55 12.18 -9.77
N LYS A 218 -10.64 11.18 -9.77
CA LYS A 218 -9.95 10.74 -8.55
C LYS A 218 -8.44 11.00 -8.59
N LEU A 219 -7.74 10.66 -9.69
CA LEU A 219 -6.27 10.79 -9.74
C LEU A 219 -5.82 12.18 -10.14
N LEU A 220 -6.43 12.81 -11.15
CA LEU A 220 -6.05 14.16 -11.59
C LEU A 220 -6.44 15.27 -10.58
N THR A 221 -7.16 14.92 -9.52
CA THR A 221 -7.45 15.83 -8.39
C THR A 221 -6.35 15.83 -7.32
N LEU A 222 -5.43 14.87 -7.37
CA LEU A 222 -4.27 14.81 -6.48
C LEU A 222 -3.31 15.97 -6.78
N PRO A 223 -2.44 16.37 -5.83
CA PRO A 223 -1.42 17.41 -6.04
C PRO A 223 -0.57 17.13 -7.29
N ALA A 224 -0.28 18.15 -8.07
CA ALA A 224 0.44 18.02 -9.34
C ALA A 224 1.85 17.41 -9.19
N GLU A 225 2.48 17.62 -8.05
CA GLU A 225 3.79 17.07 -7.67
C GLU A 225 3.75 15.59 -7.27
N THR A 226 2.56 14.98 -7.13
CA THR A 226 2.43 13.56 -6.81
C THR A 226 3.10 12.73 -7.88
N ARG A 227 4.12 11.96 -7.48
CA ARG A 227 4.83 11.04 -8.36
C ARG A 227 4.00 9.79 -8.58
N VAL A 228 3.90 9.36 -9.83
CA VAL A 228 3.13 8.18 -10.24
C VAL A 228 4.07 7.05 -10.62
N PHE A 229 3.86 5.90 -10.03
CA PHE A 229 4.62 4.67 -10.24
C PHE A 229 3.68 3.61 -10.83
N PRO A 230 3.73 3.38 -12.15
CA PRO A 230 2.80 2.49 -12.83
C PRO A 230 3.19 1.01 -12.73
N GLY A 231 2.28 0.11 -13.10
CA GLY A 231 2.54 -1.32 -13.18
C GLY A 231 3.60 -1.70 -14.22
N HIS A 232 3.76 -0.88 -15.27
CA HIS A 232 4.77 -1.06 -16.32
C HIS A 232 5.40 0.27 -16.71
N GLY A 233 6.66 0.21 -17.19
CA GLY A 233 7.36 1.36 -17.75
C GLY A 233 7.82 2.40 -16.71
N PRO A 234 8.11 3.63 -17.14
CA PRO A 234 8.72 4.65 -16.30
C PRO A 234 7.71 5.35 -15.39
N ALA A 235 8.22 5.92 -14.31
CA ALA A 235 7.46 6.81 -13.43
C ALA A 235 7.14 8.13 -14.13
N THR A 236 6.05 8.78 -13.68
CA THR A 236 5.59 10.09 -14.13
C THR A 236 5.09 10.94 -12.95
N SER A 237 4.28 11.97 -13.20
CA SER A 237 3.61 12.76 -12.17
C SER A 237 2.19 13.15 -12.58
N ILE A 238 1.33 13.41 -11.61
CA ILE A 238 -0.04 13.88 -11.87
C ILE A 238 -0.05 15.15 -12.72
N GLY A 239 0.85 16.08 -12.44
CA GLY A 239 0.96 17.33 -13.21
C GLY A 239 1.36 17.11 -14.67
N HIS A 240 2.28 16.16 -14.92
CA HIS A 240 2.67 15.78 -16.28
C HIS A 240 1.48 15.15 -17.04
N GLU A 241 0.84 14.16 -16.42
CA GLU A 241 -0.27 13.43 -17.06
C GLU A 241 -1.49 14.34 -17.32
N LYS A 242 -1.76 15.26 -16.42
CA LYS A 242 -2.83 16.25 -16.60
C LYS A 242 -2.60 17.14 -17.82
N LYS A 243 -1.35 17.38 -18.18
CA LYS A 243 -0.97 18.29 -19.27
C LYS A 243 -0.73 17.59 -20.59
N TYR A 244 -0.15 16.40 -20.57
CA TYR A 244 0.40 15.76 -21.78
C TYR A 244 -0.24 14.42 -22.14
N ASN A 245 -1.05 13.81 -21.24
CA ASN A 245 -1.65 12.53 -21.52
C ASN A 245 -2.77 12.67 -22.57
N PRO A 246 -2.64 12.07 -23.77
CA PRO A 246 -3.60 12.25 -24.85
C PRO A 246 -4.98 11.64 -24.57
N TYR A 247 -5.09 10.71 -23.63
CA TYR A 247 -6.36 10.07 -23.24
C TYR A 247 -7.14 10.92 -22.24
N LEU A 248 -6.48 11.87 -21.58
CA LEU A 248 -7.05 12.64 -20.48
C LEU A 248 -7.43 14.06 -20.87
N GLY A 249 -7.29 14.42 -22.16
CA GLY A 249 -7.71 15.71 -22.67
C GLY A 249 -6.76 16.84 -22.31
N GLY A 250 -5.46 16.54 -22.31
CA GLY A 250 -4.38 17.52 -22.27
C GLY A 250 -4.28 18.29 -23.58
#